data_273037b6f92ff42233f70a56babb000a
#
_entry.id   273037b6f92ff42233f70a56babb000a
#
_cell.length_a   1.000
_cell.length_b   1.000
_cell.length_c   1.000
_cell.angle_alpha   90.00
_cell.angle_beta   90.00
_cell.angle_gamma   90.00
#
_symmetry.space_group_name_H-M   'P 1'
#
loop_
_entity.id
_entity.type
_entity.pdbx_description
1 polymer ?
#
loop_
_entity_poly.entity_id
_entity_poly.type
_entity_poly.pdbx_seq_one_letter_code
_entity_poly.pdbx_strand_id
1 'polypeptide(L)'
;MSKVYINKHPLVQHKISILRDKNTGTNEFRSLVGEIAMLMGYEALNDRPTEEVEVETPLEKCMTEMISGRKMAIVPILRAGLGMVDGILQLVPASKVGHIGLYRNEETHTPVEYYCKLPNPIEERIIVVTDPMLATGGSAIDAISQIKKHGGKKIKFMCIIAAPEGLKALEEAHPDVQIYVGHLDRQLNSDAYICPGLGDAGDRIFGTK
;
A
#
# COMPACT_ATOMS: atom_id res chain seq x y z
N MET A 1 0.71 18.01 8.72
CA MET A 1 0.38 17.93 7.28
C MET A 1 0.78 16.55 6.83
N SER A 2 -0.13 15.81 6.22
CA SER A 2 0.18 14.54 5.56
C SER A 2 1.27 14.78 4.53
N LYS A 3 2.17 13.80 4.39
CA LYS A 3 3.22 13.87 3.37
C LYS A 3 2.77 12.98 2.21
N VAL A 4 2.45 13.60 1.07
CA VAL A 4 2.12 12.89 -0.16
C VAL A 4 3.34 12.80 -1.06
N TYR A 5 3.65 11.58 -1.47
CA TYR A 5 4.76 11.26 -2.36
C TYR A 5 4.21 10.65 -3.65
N ILE A 6 4.24 11.44 -4.73
CA ILE A 6 3.84 10.95 -6.06
C ILE A 6 5.11 10.48 -6.79
N ASN A 7 5.14 9.20 -7.12
CA ASN A 7 6.28 8.58 -7.78
C ASN A 7 6.43 9.10 -9.22
N LYS A 8 7.65 9.51 -9.57
CA LYS A 8 7.99 9.99 -10.93
C LYS A 8 9.06 9.12 -11.60
N HIS A 9 9.45 8.01 -10.98
CA HIS A 9 10.49 7.16 -11.51
C HIS A 9 10.04 6.54 -12.84
N PRO A 10 10.84 6.66 -13.93
CA PRO A 10 10.44 6.21 -15.27
C PRO A 10 10.01 4.74 -15.31
N LEU A 11 10.70 3.87 -14.56
CA LEU A 11 10.38 2.45 -14.52
C LEU A 11 9.00 2.17 -13.90
N VAL A 12 8.62 2.90 -12.86
CA VAL A 12 7.30 2.79 -12.25
C VAL A 12 6.22 3.26 -13.23
N GLN A 13 6.44 4.41 -13.88
CA GLN A 13 5.51 4.94 -14.87
C GLN A 13 5.36 4.02 -16.09
N HIS A 14 6.46 3.42 -16.56
CA HIS A 14 6.42 2.44 -17.64
C HIS A 14 5.56 1.22 -17.27
N LYS A 15 5.78 0.65 -16.08
CA LYS A 15 4.99 -0.51 -15.60
C LYS A 15 3.50 -0.17 -15.42
N ILE A 16 3.20 1.01 -14.91
CA ILE A 16 1.81 1.50 -14.80
C ILE A 16 1.19 1.65 -16.20
N SER A 17 1.93 2.09 -17.21
CA SER A 17 1.43 2.19 -18.58
C SER A 17 1.01 0.82 -19.15
N ILE A 18 1.81 -0.21 -18.93
CA ILE A 18 1.45 -1.59 -19.32
C ILE A 18 0.25 -2.09 -18.51
N LEU A 19 0.24 -1.81 -17.21
CA LEU A 19 -0.86 -2.21 -16.31
C LEU A 19 -2.22 -1.63 -16.76
N ARG A 20 -2.22 -0.42 -17.33
CA ARG A 20 -3.44 0.26 -17.83
C ARG A 20 -4.02 -0.38 -19.08
N ASP A 21 -3.19 -1.01 -19.93
CA ASP A 21 -3.68 -1.60 -21.17
C ASP A 21 -4.76 -2.66 -20.89
N LYS A 22 -5.90 -2.50 -21.53
CA LYS A 22 -7.03 -3.44 -21.40
C LYS A 22 -6.70 -4.86 -21.87
N ASN A 23 -5.68 -5.02 -22.71
CA ASN A 23 -5.23 -6.29 -23.23
C ASN A 23 -4.21 -6.99 -22.30
N THR A 24 -3.70 -6.32 -21.26
CA THR A 24 -2.83 -6.93 -20.26
C THR A 24 -3.58 -8.03 -19.53
N GLY A 25 -3.15 -9.26 -19.73
CA GLY A 25 -3.79 -10.45 -19.13
C GLY A 25 -3.59 -10.53 -17.63
N THR A 26 -4.44 -11.30 -16.94
CA THR A 26 -4.45 -11.44 -15.48
C THR A 26 -3.09 -11.80 -14.89
N ASN A 27 -2.35 -12.70 -15.51
CA ASN A 27 -1.04 -13.13 -15.00
C ASN A 27 -0.03 -11.98 -15.05
N GLU A 28 0.06 -11.30 -16.18
CA GLU A 28 0.95 -10.14 -16.35
C GLU A 28 0.54 -8.96 -15.43
N PHE A 29 -0.76 -8.69 -15.34
CA PHE A 29 -1.31 -7.69 -14.46
C PHE A 29 -0.90 -7.91 -12.99
N ARG A 30 -1.02 -9.15 -12.52
CA ARG A 30 -0.62 -9.54 -11.16
C ARG A 30 0.87 -9.38 -10.94
N SER A 31 1.70 -9.79 -11.89
CA SER A 31 3.15 -9.61 -11.83
C SER A 31 3.53 -8.13 -11.74
N LEU A 32 2.94 -7.30 -12.60
CA LEU A 32 3.19 -5.86 -12.61
C LEU A 32 2.77 -5.17 -11.31
N VAL A 33 1.64 -5.57 -10.71
CA VAL A 33 1.20 -5.06 -9.40
C VAL A 33 2.26 -5.33 -8.32
N GLY A 34 2.79 -6.56 -8.27
CA GLY A 34 3.85 -6.93 -7.32
C GLY A 34 5.15 -6.16 -7.58
N GLU A 35 5.57 -6.02 -8.83
CA GLU A 35 6.78 -5.30 -9.22
C GLU A 35 6.70 -3.80 -8.89
N ILE A 36 5.55 -3.16 -9.17
CA ILE A 36 5.31 -1.77 -8.81
C ILE A 36 5.31 -1.61 -7.30
N ALA A 37 4.66 -2.52 -6.57
CA ALA A 37 4.62 -2.49 -5.11
C ALA A 37 6.02 -2.63 -4.50
N MET A 38 6.89 -3.46 -5.07
CA MET A 38 8.29 -3.58 -4.67
C MET A 38 9.06 -2.27 -4.87
N LEU A 39 8.97 -1.65 -6.06
CA LEU A 39 9.67 -0.40 -6.36
C LEU A 39 9.19 0.75 -5.48
N MET A 40 7.88 0.86 -5.27
CA MET A 40 7.30 1.86 -4.38
C MET A 40 7.62 1.58 -2.91
N GLY A 41 7.69 0.31 -2.53
CA GLY A 41 8.10 -0.12 -1.20
C GLY A 41 9.52 0.31 -0.86
N TYR A 42 10.44 0.22 -1.81
CA TYR A 42 11.81 0.72 -1.66
C TYR A 42 11.83 2.22 -1.31
N GLU A 43 11.07 3.05 -2.02
CA GLU A 43 10.93 4.47 -1.70
C GLU A 43 10.24 4.72 -0.36
N ALA A 44 9.15 4.02 -0.11
CA ALA A 44 8.37 4.20 1.11
C ALA A 44 9.14 3.80 2.39
N LEU A 45 10.20 3.02 2.26
CA LEU A 45 10.99 2.53 3.39
C LEU A 45 12.35 3.23 3.54
N ASN A 46 12.64 4.28 2.77
CA ASN A 46 13.92 4.99 2.82
C ASN A 46 14.17 5.75 4.14
N ASP A 47 13.14 5.99 4.93
CA ASP A 47 13.20 6.64 6.25
C ASP A 47 13.33 5.65 7.41
N ARG A 48 13.67 4.39 7.11
CA ARG A 48 13.90 3.38 8.16
C ARG A 48 15.15 3.71 8.95
N PRO A 49 15.06 3.74 10.30
CA PRO A 49 16.24 3.92 11.12
C PRO A 49 17.19 2.74 10.98
N THR A 50 18.47 3.02 11.02
CA THR A 50 19.56 2.03 11.08
C THR A 50 20.21 2.04 12.46
N GLU A 51 20.92 0.98 12.79
CA GLU A 51 21.78 0.85 13.97
C GLU A 51 23.10 0.23 13.57
N GLU A 52 24.17 0.63 14.27
CA GLU A 52 25.49 0.05 14.08
C GLU A 52 25.56 -1.32 14.76
N VAL A 53 26.03 -2.33 14.00
CA VAL A 53 26.17 -3.71 14.46
C VAL A 53 27.56 -4.23 14.06
N GLU A 54 28.25 -4.91 14.97
CA GLU A 54 29.49 -5.61 14.64
C GLU A 54 29.16 -6.85 13.79
N VAL A 55 29.77 -6.94 12.64
CA VAL A 55 29.68 -8.08 11.71
C VAL A 55 31.06 -8.65 11.48
N GLU A 56 31.19 -9.97 11.49
CA GLU A 56 32.42 -10.68 11.11
C GLU A 56 32.32 -11.06 9.64
N THR A 57 33.21 -10.46 8.84
CA THR A 57 33.38 -10.80 7.42
C THR A 57 34.37 -11.99 7.30
N PRO A 58 34.54 -12.57 6.11
CA PRO A 58 35.59 -13.58 5.90
C PRO A 58 37.04 -13.09 6.15
N LEU A 59 37.23 -11.76 6.29
CA LEU A 59 38.57 -11.16 6.43
C LEU A 59 38.78 -10.55 7.82
N GLU A 60 37.79 -9.81 8.35
CA GLU A 60 37.92 -9.10 9.62
C GLU A 60 36.55 -8.74 10.24
N LYS A 61 36.55 -8.30 11.49
CA LYS A 61 35.40 -7.71 12.14
C LYS A 61 35.27 -6.23 11.75
N CYS A 62 34.06 -5.78 11.46
CA CYS A 62 33.77 -4.39 11.16
C CYS A 62 32.41 -3.94 11.73
N MET A 63 32.29 -2.63 12.00
CA MET A 63 31.00 -2.01 12.29
C MET A 63 30.27 -1.69 10.98
N THR A 64 29.02 -2.04 10.90
CA THR A 64 28.17 -1.80 9.72
C THR A 64 26.76 -1.44 10.12
N GLU A 65 26.01 -0.83 9.20
CA GLU A 65 24.63 -0.41 9.45
C GLU A 65 23.64 -1.52 9.09
N MET A 66 22.73 -1.82 10.01
CA MET A 66 21.58 -2.67 9.76
C MET A 66 20.28 -1.94 10.08
N ILE A 67 19.18 -2.29 9.40
CA ILE A 67 17.86 -1.73 9.73
C ILE A 67 17.53 -2.09 11.17
N SER A 68 17.31 -1.05 12.00
CA SER A 68 16.97 -1.22 13.40
C SER A 68 15.52 -1.69 13.59
N GLY A 69 15.29 -2.47 14.63
CA GLY A 69 13.96 -2.76 15.14
C GLY A 69 13.03 -3.48 14.16
N ARG A 70 13.37 -4.56 13.54
CA ARG A 70 12.64 -5.49 12.64
C ARG A 70 11.08 -5.53 12.73
N LYS A 71 10.41 -4.41 13.06
CA LYS A 71 8.99 -4.32 13.39
C LYS A 71 8.21 -3.65 12.27
N MET A 72 8.00 -4.36 11.16
CA MET A 72 7.14 -3.91 10.06
C MET A 72 5.92 -4.82 9.93
N ALA A 73 4.81 -4.23 9.51
CA ALA A 73 3.60 -4.94 9.13
C ALA A 73 3.08 -4.43 7.78
N ILE A 74 2.66 -5.33 6.92
CA ILE A 74 1.93 -5.03 5.68
C ILE A 74 0.47 -5.36 5.95
N VAL A 75 -0.44 -4.44 5.63
CA VAL A 75 -1.87 -4.62 5.85
C VAL A 75 -2.62 -4.32 4.56
N PRO A 76 -2.84 -5.33 3.71
CA PRO A 76 -3.65 -5.15 2.51
C PRO A 76 -5.12 -4.93 2.85
N ILE A 77 -5.74 -3.99 2.14
CA ILE A 77 -7.20 -3.87 2.10
C ILE A 77 -7.72 -4.96 1.17
N LEU A 78 -8.49 -5.88 1.71
CA LEU A 78 -9.03 -6.99 0.94
C LEU A 78 -10.07 -6.49 -0.07
N ARG A 79 -10.09 -7.04 -1.27
CA ARG A 79 -9.29 -8.12 -1.88
C ARG A 79 -8.03 -7.61 -2.59
N ALA A 80 -8.14 -6.49 -3.31
CA ALA A 80 -7.14 -6.03 -4.30
C ALA A 80 -5.76 -5.75 -3.70
N GLY A 81 -5.70 -5.25 -2.46
CA GLY A 81 -4.45 -4.97 -1.75
C GLY A 81 -3.52 -6.19 -1.61
N LEU A 82 -4.06 -7.41 -1.64
CA LEU A 82 -3.27 -8.64 -1.59
C LEU A 82 -2.24 -8.74 -2.72
N GLY A 83 -2.57 -8.24 -3.91
CA GLY A 83 -1.64 -8.28 -5.06
C GLY A 83 -0.34 -7.52 -4.84
N MET A 84 -0.30 -6.60 -3.87
CA MET A 84 0.89 -5.79 -3.56
C MET A 84 1.79 -6.43 -2.50
N VAL A 85 1.29 -7.40 -1.74
CA VAL A 85 1.97 -7.94 -0.54
C VAL A 85 3.28 -8.62 -0.88
N ASP A 86 3.28 -9.52 -1.86
CA ASP A 86 4.45 -10.32 -2.20
C ASP A 86 5.62 -9.45 -2.70
N GLY A 87 5.33 -8.39 -3.45
CA GLY A 87 6.34 -7.43 -3.90
C GLY A 87 7.06 -6.75 -2.73
N ILE A 88 6.32 -6.35 -1.69
CA ILE A 88 6.91 -5.73 -0.50
C ILE A 88 7.64 -6.77 0.37
N LEU A 89 7.13 -8.00 0.46
CA LEU A 89 7.79 -9.09 1.20
C LEU A 89 9.14 -9.47 0.58
N GLN A 90 9.32 -9.33 -0.74
CA GLN A 90 10.62 -9.55 -1.37
C GLN A 90 11.68 -8.55 -0.88
N LEU A 91 11.29 -7.31 -0.56
CA LEU A 91 12.20 -6.31 0.02
C LEU A 91 12.47 -6.56 1.50
N VAL A 92 11.43 -6.89 2.26
CA VAL A 92 11.53 -7.06 3.72
C VAL A 92 10.85 -8.38 4.12
N PRO A 93 11.52 -9.52 3.91
CA PRO A 93 10.94 -10.85 4.17
C PRO A 93 10.52 -11.09 5.63
N ALA A 94 11.14 -10.37 6.57
CA ALA A 94 10.81 -10.44 8.00
C ALA A 94 9.54 -9.69 8.40
N SER A 95 8.88 -9.00 7.46
CA SER A 95 7.62 -8.30 7.71
C SER A 95 6.52 -9.26 8.12
N LYS A 96 5.65 -8.80 9.01
CA LYS A 96 4.41 -9.53 9.33
C LYS A 96 3.30 -9.03 8.42
N VAL A 97 2.35 -9.91 8.09
CA VAL A 97 1.17 -9.54 7.30
C VAL A 97 -0.06 -9.60 8.20
N GLY A 98 -0.78 -8.50 8.26
CA GLY A 98 -2.13 -8.43 8.80
C GLY A 98 -3.15 -8.34 7.68
N HIS A 99 -4.41 -8.56 7.97
CA HIS A 99 -5.47 -8.44 6.97
C HIS A 99 -6.64 -7.65 7.56
N ILE A 100 -7.20 -6.77 6.75
CA ILE A 100 -8.40 -6.04 7.08
C ILE A 100 -9.41 -6.17 5.93
N GLY A 101 -10.59 -6.66 6.25
CA GLY A 101 -11.70 -6.82 5.34
C GLY A 101 -12.82 -5.87 5.72
N LEU A 102 -13.22 -5.04 4.76
CA LEU A 102 -14.28 -4.05 4.92
C LEU A 102 -15.31 -4.25 3.81
N TYR A 103 -16.58 -4.11 4.14
CA TYR A 103 -17.62 -3.92 3.12
C TYR A 103 -18.46 -2.71 3.48
N ARG A 104 -19.08 -2.12 2.49
CA ARG A 104 -20.03 -1.03 2.71
C ARG A 104 -21.41 -1.63 2.93
N ASN A 105 -22.03 -1.32 4.06
CA ASN A 105 -23.41 -1.68 4.31
C ASN A 105 -24.31 -0.99 3.29
N GLU A 106 -25.16 -1.74 2.58
CA GLU A 106 -26.00 -1.23 1.49
C GLU A 106 -27.10 -0.25 1.99
N GLU A 107 -27.58 -0.46 3.21
CA GLU A 107 -28.65 0.37 3.80
C GLU A 107 -28.11 1.65 4.44
N THR A 108 -27.04 1.55 5.21
CA THR A 108 -26.49 2.66 5.99
C THR A 108 -25.35 3.39 5.28
N HIS A 109 -24.84 2.83 4.19
CA HIS A 109 -23.64 3.28 3.48
C HIS A 109 -22.40 3.45 4.37
N THR A 110 -22.45 2.88 5.59
CA THR A 110 -21.32 2.90 6.51
C THR A 110 -20.40 1.69 6.27
N PRO A 111 -19.10 1.86 6.49
CA PRO A 111 -18.17 0.75 6.40
C PRO A 111 -18.37 -0.20 7.57
N VAL A 112 -18.38 -1.49 7.29
CA VAL A 112 -18.46 -2.56 8.28
C VAL A 112 -17.21 -3.41 8.17
N GLU A 113 -16.50 -3.55 9.29
CA GLU A 113 -15.41 -4.48 9.42
C GLU A 113 -15.98 -5.90 9.56
N TYR A 114 -15.68 -6.77 8.61
CA TYR A 114 -16.04 -8.20 8.71
C TYR A 114 -14.84 -9.08 9.10
N TYR A 115 -13.62 -8.56 8.95
CA TYR A 115 -12.41 -9.28 9.32
C TYR A 115 -11.29 -8.31 9.64
N CYS A 116 -10.67 -8.47 10.82
CA CYS A 116 -9.47 -7.74 11.19
C CYS A 116 -8.55 -8.66 11.98
N LYS A 117 -7.39 -8.95 11.43
CA LYS A 117 -6.34 -9.68 12.13
C LYS A 117 -5.00 -9.01 11.90
N LEU A 118 -4.53 -8.31 12.92
CA LEU A 118 -3.28 -7.55 12.88
C LEU A 118 -2.17 -8.26 13.67
N PRO A 119 -0.90 -8.11 13.25
CA PRO A 119 0.24 -8.65 14.00
C PRO A 119 0.42 -7.98 15.36
N ASN A 120 0.58 -8.74 16.39
CA ASN A 120 0.78 -8.25 17.74
C ASN A 120 2.28 -8.22 18.12
N PRO A 121 2.78 -7.15 18.79
CA PRO A 121 2.14 -5.84 19.03
C PRO A 121 2.14 -4.97 17.78
N ILE A 122 1.00 -4.36 17.43
CA ILE A 122 0.86 -3.53 16.22
C ILE A 122 1.37 -2.10 16.46
N GLU A 123 1.26 -1.60 17.69
CA GLU A 123 1.65 -0.25 18.10
C GLU A 123 3.15 0.04 17.97
N GLU A 124 3.98 -1.02 17.94
CA GLU A 124 5.44 -0.92 17.79
C GLU A 124 5.89 -1.01 16.33
N ARG A 125 4.96 -1.26 15.39
CA ARG A 125 5.29 -1.52 13.99
C ARG A 125 5.12 -0.30 13.12
N ILE A 126 5.91 -0.22 12.07
CA ILE A 126 5.59 0.61 10.91
C ILE A 126 4.63 -0.21 10.06
N ILE A 127 3.47 0.37 9.77
CA ILE A 127 2.37 -0.30 9.10
C ILE A 127 2.27 0.27 7.68
N VAL A 128 2.43 -0.59 6.68
CA VAL A 128 2.22 -0.26 5.28
C VAL A 128 0.86 -0.82 4.87
N VAL A 129 -0.11 0.07 4.74
CA VAL A 129 -1.45 -0.27 4.23
C VAL A 129 -1.40 -0.22 2.72
N THR A 130 -1.87 -1.27 2.05
CA THR A 130 -1.81 -1.38 0.59
C THR A 130 -3.19 -1.54 -0.03
N ASP A 131 -3.43 -0.75 -1.08
CA ASP A 131 -4.57 -0.88 -2.00
C ASP A 131 -4.12 -0.39 -3.38
N PRO A 132 -4.31 -1.13 -4.48
CA PRO A 132 -3.92 -0.66 -5.81
C PRO A 132 -4.55 0.66 -6.24
N MET A 133 -5.75 0.98 -5.74
CA MET A 133 -6.51 2.14 -6.18
C MET A 133 -7.01 2.99 -5.00
N LEU A 134 -6.74 4.30 -5.06
CA LEU A 134 -7.32 5.29 -4.16
C LEU A 134 -8.34 6.14 -4.96
N ALA A 135 -9.58 5.64 -5.07
CA ALA A 135 -10.66 6.29 -5.82
C ALA A 135 -11.35 7.38 -4.98
N THR A 136 -12.36 7.03 -4.19
CA THR A 136 -13.06 7.98 -3.30
C THR A 136 -12.36 8.15 -1.94
N GLY A 137 -11.46 7.25 -1.59
CA GLY A 137 -10.76 7.25 -0.31
C GLY A 137 -11.48 6.49 0.82
N GLY A 138 -12.76 6.16 0.67
CA GLY A 138 -13.55 5.55 1.74
C GLY A 138 -12.91 4.31 2.37
N SER A 139 -12.58 3.30 1.57
CA SER A 139 -11.95 2.06 2.08
C SER A 139 -10.63 2.30 2.80
N ALA A 140 -9.78 3.22 2.26
CA ALA A 140 -8.52 3.56 2.88
C ALA A 140 -8.71 4.27 4.23
N ILE A 141 -9.63 5.24 4.30
CA ILE A 141 -9.98 5.98 5.52
C ILE A 141 -10.46 5.01 6.60
N ASP A 142 -11.37 4.11 6.23
CA ASP A 142 -11.96 3.16 7.17
C ASP A 142 -10.94 2.14 7.66
N ALA A 143 -10.12 1.57 6.76
CA ALA A 143 -9.06 0.65 7.12
C ALA A 143 -8.05 1.29 8.09
N ILE A 144 -7.61 2.50 7.80
CA ILE A 144 -6.67 3.23 8.66
C ILE A 144 -7.30 3.56 10.02
N SER A 145 -8.58 3.95 10.03
CA SER A 145 -9.32 4.20 11.26
C SER A 145 -9.39 2.96 12.14
N GLN A 146 -9.65 1.78 11.56
CA GLN A 146 -9.67 0.51 12.30
C GLN A 146 -8.27 0.14 12.81
N ILE A 147 -7.23 0.28 11.98
CA ILE A 147 -5.85 0.03 12.41
C ILE A 147 -5.47 0.92 13.61
N LYS A 148 -5.87 2.20 13.59
CA LYS A 148 -5.65 3.12 14.71
C LYS A 148 -6.43 2.70 15.97
N LYS A 149 -7.67 2.24 15.83
CA LYS A 149 -8.45 1.69 16.96
C LYS A 149 -7.77 0.49 17.61
N HIS A 150 -7.06 -0.33 16.83
CA HIS A 150 -6.26 -1.45 17.32
C HIS A 150 -4.87 -1.05 17.81
N GLY A 151 -4.56 0.24 17.90
CA GLY A 151 -3.31 0.77 18.46
C GLY A 151 -2.22 1.08 17.44
N GLY A 152 -2.47 0.93 16.12
CA GLY A 152 -1.52 1.30 15.07
C GLY A 152 -1.22 2.81 15.07
N LYS A 153 0.06 3.18 15.06
CA LYS A 153 0.50 4.59 15.19
C LYS A 153 1.29 5.10 14.01
N LYS A 154 2.22 4.30 13.48
CA LYS A 154 3.13 4.69 12.40
C LYS A 154 2.61 4.08 11.09
N ILE A 155 1.73 4.80 10.39
CA ILE A 155 1.01 4.29 9.23
C ILE A 155 1.48 5.00 7.97
N LYS A 156 1.76 4.20 6.94
CA LYS A 156 1.98 4.61 5.56
C LYS A 156 0.89 3.96 4.70
N PHE A 157 0.32 4.71 3.79
CA PHE A 157 -0.61 4.18 2.80
C PHE A 157 0.08 4.15 1.43
N MET A 158 -0.09 3.09 0.68
CA MET A 158 0.51 2.91 -0.64
C MET A 158 -0.54 2.46 -1.65
N CYS A 159 -0.65 3.20 -2.77
CA CYS A 159 -1.50 2.83 -3.90
C CYS A 159 -0.80 3.02 -5.24
N ILE A 160 -1.17 2.22 -6.25
CA ILE A 160 -0.59 2.29 -7.59
C ILE A 160 -1.12 3.51 -8.33
N ILE A 161 -2.44 3.72 -8.30
CA ILE A 161 -3.08 4.92 -8.86
C ILE A 161 -4.02 5.56 -7.85
N ALA A 162 -4.14 6.88 -7.95
CA ALA A 162 -5.07 7.66 -7.13
C ALA A 162 -5.84 8.68 -7.97
N ALA A 163 -7.05 9.03 -7.51
CA ALA A 163 -7.76 10.22 -7.94
C ALA A 163 -7.52 11.37 -6.95
N PRO A 164 -7.53 12.63 -7.41
CA PRO A 164 -7.38 13.79 -6.53
C PRO A 164 -8.42 13.84 -5.41
N GLU A 165 -9.65 13.42 -5.69
CA GLU A 165 -10.75 13.36 -4.74
C GLU A 165 -10.46 12.43 -3.57
N GLY A 166 -9.99 11.21 -3.86
CA GLY A 166 -9.65 10.23 -2.83
C GLY A 166 -8.41 10.61 -2.04
N LEU A 167 -7.42 11.19 -2.72
CA LEU A 167 -6.22 11.69 -2.07
C LEU A 167 -6.56 12.78 -1.05
N LYS A 168 -7.35 13.78 -1.45
CA LYS A 168 -7.81 14.85 -0.58
C LYS A 168 -8.59 14.32 0.61
N ALA A 169 -9.55 13.43 0.37
CA ALA A 169 -10.36 12.83 1.43
C ALA A 169 -9.50 12.08 2.46
N LEU A 170 -8.50 11.32 2.01
CA LEU A 170 -7.59 10.59 2.88
C LEU A 170 -6.69 11.53 3.69
N GLU A 171 -6.16 12.60 3.08
CA GLU A 171 -5.35 13.62 3.76
C GLU A 171 -6.14 14.36 4.86
N GLU A 172 -7.38 14.71 4.58
CA GLU A 172 -8.26 15.39 5.54
C GLU A 172 -8.61 14.47 6.73
N ALA A 173 -8.90 13.19 6.47
CA ALA A 173 -9.27 12.23 7.51
C ALA A 173 -8.06 11.78 8.36
N HIS A 174 -6.90 11.64 7.75
CA HIS A 174 -5.70 11.11 8.39
C HIS A 174 -4.45 11.94 8.05
N PRO A 175 -4.34 13.18 8.57
CA PRO A 175 -3.24 14.10 8.26
C PRO A 175 -1.88 13.65 8.79
N ASP A 176 -1.83 12.63 9.62
CA ASP A 176 -0.63 12.01 10.18
C ASP A 176 -0.07 10.85 9.34
N VAL A 177 -0.82 10.41 8.32
CA VAL A 177 -0.43 9.29 7.46
C VAL A 177 0.42 9.77 6.29
N GLN A 178 1.50 9.05 5.99
CA GLN A 178 2.30 9.26 4.77
C GLN A 178 1.65 8.49 3.62
N ILE A 179 1.40 9.16 2.50
CA ILE A 179 0.70 8.60 1.35
C ILE A 179 1.66 8.48 0.17
N TYR A 180 1.84 7.26 -0.32
CA TYR A 180 2.69 6.94 -1.47
C TYR A 180 1.82 6.54 -2.65
N VAL A 181 1.90 7.31 -3.73
CA VAL A 181 1.07 7.17 -4.94
C VAL A 181 1.97 6.89 -6.14
N GLY A 182 1.72 5.81 -6.85
CA GLY A 182 2.45 5.47 -8.07
C GLY A 182 2.17 6.48 -9.19
N HIS A 183 0.90 6.81 -9.42
CA HIS A 183 0.47 7.85 -10.36
C HIS A 183 -0.82 8.53 -9.89
N LEU A 184 -0.84 9.85 -9.94
CA LEU A 184 -2.06 10.63 -9.68
C LEU A 184 -2.78 10.86 -11.01
N ASP A 185 -3.98 10.29 -11.13
CA ASP A 185 -4.83 10.38 -12.30
C ASP A 185 -5.65 11.69 -12.29
N ARG A 186 -6.42 11.90 -13.37
CA ARG A 186 -7.07 13.21 -13.61
C ARG A 186 -8.25 13.44 -12.66
N GLN A 187 -9.15 12.46 -12.49
CA GLN A 187 -10.40 12.61 -11.74
C GLN A 187 -11.16 11.28 -11.61
N LEU A 188 -12.24 11.27 -10.85
CA LEU A 188 -13.26 10.23 -10.90
C LEU A 188 -14.30 10.52 -11.99
N ASN A 189 -14.91 9.46 -12.55
CA ASN A 189 -16.12 9.57 -13.37
C ASN A 189 -17.40 9.52 -12.50
N SER A 190 -18.58 9.56 -13.15
CA SER A 190 -19.90 9.50 -12.47
C SER A 190 -20.10 8.24 -11.64
N ASP A 191 -19.43 7.14 -11.99
CA ASP A 191 -19.55 5.84 -11.33
C ASP A 191 -18.43 5.62 -10.30
N ALA A 192 -17.71 6.69 -9.94
CA ALA A 192 -16.58 6.71 -9.01
C ALA A 192 -15.36 5.87 -9.45
N TYR A 193 -15.19 5.62 -10.75
CA TYR A 193 -13.97 5.04 -11.30
C TYR A 193 -12.92 6.10 -11.58
N ILE A 194 -11.67 5.77 -11.33
CA ILE A 194 -10.51 6.61 -11.66
C ILE A 194 -10.36 6.73 -13.18
N CYS A 195 -10.16 7.94 -13.69
CA CYS A 195 -9.95 8.24 -15.10
C CYS A 195 -8.60 8.95 -15.35
N PRO A 196 -7.77 8.39 -16.28
CA PRO A 196 -7.98 7.26 -17.19
C PRO A 196 -8.04 5.90 -16.50
N GLY A 197 -7.45 5.75 -15.30
CA GLY A 197 -7.56 4.54 -14.50
C GLY A 197 -6.91 3.29 -15.08
N LEU A 198 -7.34 2.14 -14.59
CA LEU A 198 -6.91 0.81 -15.03
C LEU A 198 -8.06 -0.23 -14.97
N GLY A 199 -9.30 0.22 -14.81
CA GLY A 199 -10.46 -0.65 -14.57
C GLY A 199 -10.58 -1.07 -13.09
N ASP A 200 -11.21 -2.22 -12.84
CA ASP A 200 -11.27 -2.82 -11.50
C ASP A 200 -10.01 -3.65 -11.25
N ALA A 201 -9.18 -3.20 -10.30
CA ALA A 201 -7.92 -3.86 -9.99
C ALA A 201 -8.15 -5.27 -9.38
N GLY A 202 -9.17 -5.43 -8.55
CA GLY A 202 -9.49 -6.71 -7.93
C GLY A 202 -9.84 -7.76 -8.97
N ASP A 203 -10.74 -7.43 -9.89
CA ASP A 203 -11.14 -8.32 -10.96
C ASP A 203 -9.97 -8.65 -11.90
N ARG A 204 -9.14 -7.67 -12.22
CA ARG A 204 -7.96 -7.87 -13.07
C ARG A 204 -6.87 -8.70 -12.41
N ILE A 205 -6.64 -8.55 -11.09
CA ILE A 205 -5.68 -9.35 -10.30
C ILE A 205 -6.14 -10.80 -10.19
N PHE A 206 -7.43 -11.02 -9.94
CA PHE A 206 -7.97 -12.36 -9.62
C PHE A 206 -8.66 -13.06 -10.79
N GLY A 207 -8.92 -12.37 -11.90
CA GLY A 207 -9.58 -12.94 -13.06
C GLY A 207 -11.05 -13.27 -12.79
N THR A 208 -11.75 -12.41 -12.06
CA THR A 208 -13.14 -12.63 -11.61
C THR A 208 -14.19 -12.06 -12.56
N LYS A 209 -13.80 -11.51 -13.69
CA LYS A 209 -14.67 -11.14 -14.83
C LYS A 209 -14.18 -11.73 -16.13
#